data_a9fd7a74d62380793605134741e4b9c4
#
_entry.id   a9fd7a74d62380793605134741e4b9c4
#
_cell.length_a   1.000
_cell.length_b   1.000
_cell.length_c   1.000
_cell.angle_alpha   90.00
_cell.angle_beta   90.00
_cell.angle_gamma   90.00
#
_symmetry.space_group_name_H-M   'P 1'
#
loop_
_entity.id
_entity.type
_entity.pdbx_description
1 polymer ?
#
loop_
_entity_poly.entity_id
_entity_poly.type
_entity_poly.pdbx_seq_one_letter_code
_entity_poly.pdbx_strand_id
1 'polypeptide(L)'
;MSAQGLLAEVCAAHGGLERWRTVQTIEARVAAGGLAFASRAQPSALRDFHATVQPAARRVELRDFGRPGWQGVWAPAYVQLHDENGTLLGEREQPRAQFDRWVKTLGWDKLDILYFAGYALWNYLSFPFLLTLPDVSTDERAHGKGWQLRARFDADFPTHSREQTFYFDSALRLTRHDYVTDPIARWAAVAHLCLESTATDGFLFHTRRRVYPRLGARRVLPAPLLVHIRIDALHLTTGEVAAAPAARCALLASNS
;
A
#
# COMPACT_ATOMS: atom_id res chain seq x y z
N MET A 1 14.45 24.11 6.93
CA MET A 1 14.00 22.81 7.47
C MET A 1 14.20 22.84 8.97
N SER A 2 13.14 22.47 9.72
CA SER A 2 13.22 22.33 11.17
C SER A 2 14.17 21.16 11.54
N ALA A 3 14.57 21.06 12.80
CA ALA A 3 15.37 19.94 13.32
C ALA A 3 14.65 18.56 13.24
N GLN A 4 13.44 18.55 12.74
CA GLN A 4 12.60 17.36 12.54
C GLN A 4 12.61 16.99 11.07
N GLY A 5 13.34 16.20 10.50
CA GLY A 5 13.45 15.85 9.07
C GLY A 5 12.14 15.84 8.27
N LEU A 6 12.23 15.84 6.96
CA LEU A 6 11.09 15.93 6.03
C LEU A 6 9.99 14.89 6.32
N LEU A 7 10.36 13.65 6.67
CA LEU A 7 9.38 12.61 6.97
C LEU A 7 8.47 12.99 8.14
N ALA A 8 9.03 13.61 9.19
CA ALA A 8 8.23 14.06 10.34
C ALA A 8 7.25 15.18 9.95
N GLU A 9 7.68 16.12 9.11
CA GLU A 9 6.84 17.20 8.59
C GLU A 9 5.73 16.65 7.67
N VAL A 10 6.05 15.66 6.81
CA VAL A 10 5.05 14.96 5.99
C VAL A 10 4.04 14.22 6.86
N CYS A 11 4.48 13.49 7.89
CA CYS A 11 3.56 12.83 8.82
C CYS A 11 2.64 13.83 9.53
N ALA A 12 3.19 14.98 9.97
CA ALA A 12 2.40 16.04 10.60
C ALA A 12 1.34 16.61 9.63
N ALA A 13 1.70 16.88 8.38
CA ALA A 13 0.79 17.35 7.33
C ALA A 13 -0.31 16.34 6.98
N HIS A 14 -0.10 15.04 7.26
CA HIS A 14 -1.08 13.96 7.01
C HIS A 14 -1.90 13.55 8.25
N GLY A 15 -1.84 14.30 9.36
CA GLY A 15 -2.66 14.05 10.54
C GLY A 15 -1.89 13.71 11.81
N GLY A 16 -0.57 13.53 11.72
CA GLY A 16 0.33 13.33 12.85
C GLY A 16 0.52 11.87 13.29
N LEU A 17 1.76 11.50 13.57
CA LEU A 17 2.13 10.11 13.87
C LEU A 17 1.51 9.62 15.19
N GLU A 18 1.42 10.47 16.23
CA GLU A 18 0.85 10.06 17.51
C GLU A 18 -0.63 9.70 17.39
N ARG A 19 -1.40 10.51 16.65
CA ARG A 19 -2.79 10.19 16.35
C ARG A 19 -2.92 8.94 15.49
N TRP A 20 -2.01 8.76 14.51
CA TRP A 20 -2.02 7.58 13.67
C TRP A 20 -1.92 6.27 14.45
N ARG A 21 -1.16 6.26 15.54
CA ARG A 21 -1.01 5.08 16.42
C ARG A 21 -2.31 4.63 17.06
N THR A 22 -3.33 5.49 17.12
CA THR A 22 -4.67 5.14 17.62
C THR A 22 -5.58 4.54 16.54
N VAL A 23 -5.19 4.59 15.26
CA VAL A 23 -6.01 4.07 14.17
C VAL A 23 -6.02 2.55 14.20
N GLN A 24 -7.21 1.98 14.38
CA GLN A 24 -7.43 0.54 14.39
C GLN A 24 -7.80 0.02 13.01
N THR A 25 -8.81 0.65 12.38
CA THR A 25 -9.29 0.26 11.06
C THR A 25 -9.53 1.47 10.17
N ILE A 26 -9.38 1.26 8.87
CA ILE A 26 -9.76 2.20 7.81
C ILE A 26 -10.67 1.46 6.86
N GLU A 27 -11.92 1.89 6.77
CA GLU A 27 -12.89 1.36 5.83
C GLU A 27 -12.98 2.27 4.61
N ALA A 28 -13.10 1.69 3.41
CA ALA A 28 -13.21 2.44 2.18
C ALA A 28 -13.98 1.65 1.12
N ARG A 29 -14.70 2.36 0.24
CA ARG A 29 -15.16 1.80 -1.03
C ARG A 29 -14.11 2.07 -2.09
N VAL A 30 -13.68 1.05 -2.81
CA VAL A 30 -12.58 1.12 -3.76
C VAL A 30 -13.02 0.65 -5.13
N ALA A 31 -12.62 1.39 -6.15
CA ALA A 31 -12.75 0.97 -7.54
C ALA A 31 -11.38 1.09 -8.23
N ALA A 32 -10.94 0.00 -8.86
CA ALA A 32 -9.69 -0.02 -9.59
C ALA A 32 -9.81 -0.80 -10.90
N GLY A 33 -8.99 -0.43 -11.88
CA GLY A 33 -8.93 -1.08 -13.18
C GLY A 33 -7.71 -0.62 -13.97
N GLY A 34 -7.63 -1.02 -15.23
CA GLY A 34 -6.58 -0.62 -16.15
C GLY A 34 -5.92 -1.79 -16.87
N LEU A 35 -4.99 -1.45 -17.76
CA LEU A 35 -4.34 -2.43 -18.64
C LEU A 35 -3.56 -3.50 -17.85
N ALA A 36 -2.99 -3.14 -16.70
CA ALA A 36 -2.22 -4.09 -15.90
C ALA A 36 -3.05 -5.29 -15.42
N PHE A 37 -4.34 -5.09 -15.12
CA PHE A 37 -5.24 -6.18 -14.74
C PHE A 37 -5.87 -6.87 -15.95
N ALA A 38 -6.24 -6.08 -16.97
CA ALA A 38 -6.83 -6.63 -18.20
C ALA A 38 -5.87 -7.59 -18.91
N SER A 39 -4.58 -7.25 -19.01
CA SER A 39 -3.55 -8.11 -19.63
C SER A 39 -3.25 -9.38 -18.83
N ARG A 40 -3.79 -9.52 -17.62
CA ARG A 40 -3.65 -10.70 -16.75
C ARG A 40 -4.96 -11.45 -16.53
N ALA A 41 -5.91 -11.28 -17.46
CA ALA A 41 -7.24 -11.89 -17.42
C ALA A 41 -8.09 -11.52 -16.17
N GLN A 42 -7.84 -10.34 -15.58
CA GLN A 42 -8.57 -9.83 -14.40
C GLN A 42 -9.19 -8.43 -14.61
N PRO A 43 -9.91 -8.16 -15.73
CA PRO A 43 -10.32 -6.79 -16.07
C PRO A 43 -11.37 -6.19 -15.12
N SER A 44 -12.07 -7.01 -14.36
CA SER A 44 -13.20 -6.58 -13.52
C SER A 44 -13.07 -6.96 -12.04
N ALA A 45 -12.00 -7.65 -11.65
CA ALA A 45 -11.87 -8.18 -10.29
C ALA A 45 -11.84 -7.09 -9.19
N LEU A 46 -11.41 -5.88 -9.55
CA LEU A 46 -11.28 -4.74 -8.65
C LEU A 46 -12.21 -3.57 -9.03
N ARG A 47 -13.30 -3.83 -9.76
CA ARG A 47 -14.16 -2.77 -10.29
C ARG A 47 -14.88 -1.98 -9.21
N ASP A 48 -15.36 -2.65 -8.16
CA ASP A 48 -16.09 -2.04 -7.05
C ASP A 48 -16.11 -3.04 -5.88
N PHE A 49 -15.53 -2.66 -4.75
CA PHE A 49 -15.46 -3.51 -3.56
C PHE A 49 -15.25 -2.66 -2.31
N HIS A 50 -15.51 -3.22 -1.13
CA HIS A 50 -15.23 -2.61 0.16
C HIS A 50 -13.92 -3.15 0.73
N ALA A 51 -13.09 -2.27 1.23
CA ALA A 51 -11.83 -2.63 1.88
C ALA A 51 -11.85 -2.20 3.35
N THR A 52 -11.44 -3.09 4.24
CA THR A 52 -11.13 -2.79 5.64
C THR A 52 -9.64 -3.04 5.85
N VAL A 53 -8.90 -1.98 6.13
CA VAL A 53 -7.46 -2.01 6.38
C VAL A 53 -7.19 -1.87 7.87
N GLN A 54 -6.37 -2.76 8.40
CA GLN A 54 -5.84 -2.72 9.77
C GLN A 54 -4.35 -2.38 9.70
N PRO A 55 -3.96 -1.10 9.87
CA PRO A 55 -2.60 -0.66 9.60
C PRO A 55 -1.55 -1.36 10.47
N ALA A 56 -1.79 -1.44 11.77
CA ALA A 56 -0.85 -2.05 12.73
C ALA A 56 -0.72 -3.56 12.55
N ALA A 57 -1.81 -4.25 12.19
CA ALA A 57 -1.82 -5.69 11.98
C ALA A 57 -1.29 -6.11 10.59
N ARG A 58 -1.03 -5.15 9.69
CA ARG A 58 -0.70 -5.40 8.27
C ARG A 58 -1.72 -6.37 7.65
N ARG A 59 -3.02 -6.08 7.83
CA ARG A 59 -4.12 -6.94 7.36
C ARG A 59 -5.10 -6.12 6.54
N VAL A 60 -5.62 -6.72 5.47
CA VAL A 60 -6.67 -6.13 4.63
C VAL A 60 -7.75 -7.18 4.36
N GLU A 61 -8.99 -6.77 4.52
CA GLU A 61 -10.17 -7.55 4.14
C GLU A 61 -10.87 -6.83 2.99
N LEU A 62 -11.24 -7.59 1.95
CA LEU A 62 -11.96 -7.10 0.78
C LEU A 62 -13.31 -7.80 0.72
N ARG A 63 -14.41 -7.06 0.75
CA ARG A 63 -15.78 -7.58 0.55
C ARG A 63 -16.26 -7.23 -0.84
N ASP A 64 -17.08 -8.12 -1.42
CA ASP A 64 -17.55 -8.04 -2.82
C ASP A 64 -16.41 -8.15 -3.84
N PHE A 65 -15.30 -8.77 -3.43
CA PHE A 65 -14.10 -8.93 -4.23
C PHE A 65 -14.29 -9.96 -5.36
N GLY A 66 -14.26 -9.50 -6.60
CA GLY A 66 -14.39 -10.34 -7.80
C GLY A 66 -15.82 -10.82 -8.09
N ARG A 67 -16.64 -11.01 -7.07
CA ARG A 67 -18.09 -11.28 -7.12
C ARG A 67 -18.78 -10.71 -5.90
N PRO A 68 -20.08 -10.33 -6.00
CA PRO A 68 -20.87 -9.97 -4.83
C PRO A 68 -20.84 -11.08 -3.77
N GLY A 69 -20.70 -10.70 -2.51
CA GLY A 69 -20.66 -11.60 -1.35
C GLY A 69 -19.30 -12.28 -1.09
N TRP A 70 -18.39 -12.32 -2.05
CA TRP A 70 -17.07 -12.90 -1.83
C TRP A 70 -16.21 -12.02 -0.91
N GLN A 71 -15.42 -12.69 -0.06
CA GLN A 71 -14.53 -12.06 0.90
C GLN A 71 -13.10 -12.52 0.69
N GLY A 72 -12.21 -11.57 0.47
CA GLY A 72 -10.77 -11.79 0.39
C GLY A 72 -10.08 -11.29 1.66
N VAL A 73 -9.13 -12.06 2.17
CA VAL A 73 -8.27 -11.67 3.28
C VAL A 73 -6.82 -11.66 2.81
N TRP A 74 -6.13 -10.58 3.08
CA TRP A 74 -4.69 -10.45 2.86
C TRP A 74 -3.95 -10.20 4.17
N ALA A 75 -2.86 -10.92 4.38
CA ALA A 75 -1.80 -10.62 5.32
C ALA A 75 -0.44 -10.90 4.63
N PRO A 76 0.70 -10.40 5.13
CA PRO A 76 2.00 -10.60 4.48
C PRO A 76 2.32 -12.07 4.18
N ALA A 77 1.96 -12.98 5.08
CA ALA A 77 2.26 -14.40 4.99
C ALA A 77 1.26 -15.22 4.17
N TYR A 78 0.03 -14.73 3.97
CA TYR A 78 -1.02 -15.51 3.30
C TYR A 78 -2.10 -14.65 2.65
N VAL A 79 -2.87 -15.27 1.76
CA VAL A 79 -4.15 -14.78 1.26
C VAL A 79 -5.19 -15.89 1.32
N GLN A 80 -6.45 -15.53 1.62
CA GLN A 80 -7.59 -16.43 1.67
C GLN A 80 -8.79 -15.81 0.96
N LEU A 81 -9.53 -16.61 0.22
CA LEU A 81 -10.75 -16.22 -0.47
C LEU A 81 -11.91 -17.10 0.01
N HIS A 82 -13.01 -16.47 0.42
CA HIS A 82 -14.22 -17.12 0.90
C HIS A 82 -15.43 -16.71 0.05
N ASP A 83 -16.43 -17.57 -0.03
CA ASP A 83 -17.72 -17.24 -0.61
C ASP A 83 -18.63 -16.48 0.38
N GLU A 84 -19.85 -16.16 -0.06
CA GLU A 84 -20.86 -15.47 0.75
C GLU A 84 -21.31 -16.23 2.02
N ASN A 85 -21.08 -17.53 2.08
CA ASN A 85 -21.40 -18.40 3.22
C ASN A 85 -20.20 -18.59 4.17
N GLY A 86 -19.04 -17.96 3.85
CA GLY A 86 -17.79 -18.12 4.59
C GLY A 86 -17.01 -19.39 4.24
N THR A 87 -17.41 -20.13 3.20
CA THR A 87 -16.69 -21.32 2.74
C THR A 87 -15.38 -20.91 2.09
N LEU A 88 -14.26 -21.54 2.48
CA LEU A 88 -12.95 -21.29 1.89
C LEU A 88 -12.92 -21.79 0.44
N LEU A 89 -12.77 -20.86 -0.50
CA LEU A 89 -12.65 -21.14 -1.94
C LEU A 89 -11.19 -21.38 -2.36
N GLY A 90 -10.25 -20.84 -1.60
CA GLY A 90 -8.82 -21.01 -1.85
C GLY A 90 -7.96 -20.20 -0.91
N GLU A 91 -6.76 -20.69 -0.70
CA GLU A 91 -5.74 -20.03 0.11
C GLU A 91 -4.36 -20.17 -0.53
N ARG A 92 -3.44 -19.30 -0.13
CA ARG A 92 -2.05 -19.36 -0.55
C ARG A 92 -1.16 -18.78 0.53
N GLU A 93 -0.23 -19.59 0.99
CA GLU A 93 0.88 -19.15 1.85
C GLU A 93 2.00 -18.55 1.00
N GLN A 94 2.77 -17.65 1.61
CA GLN A 94 3.90 -16.96 1.01
C GLN A 94 3.58 -16.44 -0.42
N PRO A 95 2.47 -15.69 -0.59
CA PRO A 95 1.95 -15.37 -1.92
C PRO A 95 2.95 -14.55 -2.76
N ARG A 96 3.84 -13.77 -2.16
CA ARG A 96 4.89 -12.99 -2.84
C ARG A 96 5.79 -13.88 -3.70
N ALA A 97 6.19 -15.06 -3.21
CA ALA A 97 7.10 -15.97 -3.88
C ALA A 97 6.54 -16.50 -5.23
N GLN A 98 5.23 -16.48 -5.42
CA GLN A 98 4.62 -16.92 -6.68
C GLN A 98 4.90 -15.96 -7.84
N PHE A 99 5.14 -14.67 -7.55
CA PHE A 99 5.38 -13.65 -8.59
C PHE A 99 6.79 -13.72 -9.19
N ASP A 100 7.70 -14.47 -8.60
CA ASP A 100 9.01 -14.74 -9.20
C ASP A 100 8.94 -15.73 -10.39
N ARG A 101 7.79 -16.39 -10.59
CA ARG A 101 7.56 -17.33 -11.68
C ARG A 101 7.17 -16.58 -12.95
N TRP A 102 7.84 -16.88 -14.07
CA TRP A 102 7.57 -16.24 -15.38
C TRP A 102 6.11 -16.31 -15.83
N VAL A 103 5.39 -17.39 -15.48
CA VAL A 103 3.97 -17.60 -15.82
C VAL A 103 3.07 -16.49 -15.27
N LYS A 104 3.47 -15.81 -14.20
CA LYS A 104 2.71 -14.71 -13.62
C LYS A 104 2.76 -13.41 -14.43
N THR A 105 3.65 -13.33 -15.42
CA THR A 105 3.62 -12.24 -16.40
C THR A 105 2.45 -12.37 -17.39
N LEU A 106 1.92 -13.57 -17.58
CA LEU A 106 0.89 -13.90 -18.57
C LEU A 106 -0.53 -13.94 -18.00
N GLY A 107 -0.69 -14.36 -16.75
CA GLY A 107 -2.02 -14.48 -16.13
C GLY A 107 -1.98 -14.52 -14.62
N TRP A 108 -3.04 -14.01 -14.00
CA TRP A 108 -3.27 -14.03 -12.56
C TRP A 108 -4.56 -14.78 -12.24
N ASP A 109 -4.55 -15.55 -11.17
CA ASP A 109 -5.77 -16.07 -10.56
C ASP A 109 -6.34 -15.08 -9.52
N LYS A 110 -7.41 -15.48 -8.84
CA LYS A 110 -8.06 -14.64 -7.84
C LYS A 110 -7.19 -14.39 -6.60
N LEU A 111 -6.34 -15.33 -6.23
CA LEU A 111 -5.42 -15.17 -5.09
C LEU A 111 -4.25 -14.25 -5.43
N ASP A 112 -3.79 -14.22 -6.69
CA ASP A 112 -2.76 -13.29 -7.15
C ASP A 112 -3.24 -11.84 -7.08
N ILE A 113 -4.46 -11.59 -7.62
CA ILE A 113 -5.02 -10.24 -7.60
C ILE A 113 -5.40 -9.80 -6.19
N LEU A 114 -5.85 -10.73 -5.34
CA LEU A 114 -6.12 -10.48 -3.92
C LEU A 114 -4.83 -10.06 -3.18
N TYR A 115 -3.73 -10.78 -3.40
CA TYR A 115 -2.43 -10.42 -2.85
C TYR A 115 -2.00 -9.03 -3.29
N PHE A 116 -2.07 -8.75 -4.60
CA PHE A 116 -1.67 -7.46 -5.17
C PHE A 116 -2.51 -6.31 -4.61
N ALA A 117 -3.83 -6.47 -4.59
CA ALA A 117 -4.75 -5.46 -4.07
C ALA A 117 -4.55 -5.23 -2.56
N GLY A 118 -4.38 -6.31 -1.80
CA GLY A 118 -4.23 -6.25 -0.34
C GLY A 118 -3.01 -5.44 0.08
N TYR A 119 -1.80 -5.82 -0.38
CA TYR A 119 -0.62 -5.06 0.01
C TYR A 119 -0.63 -3.63 -0.55
N ALA A 120 -1.16 -3.42 -1.77
CA ALA A 120 -1.23 -2.09 -2.35
C ALA A 120 -2.14 -1.15 -1.54
N LEU A 121 -3.33 -1.62 -1.16
CA LEU A 121 -4.26 -0.85 -0.32
C LEU A 121 -3.69 -0.58 1.07
N TRP A 122 -3.05 -1.57 1.69
CA TRP A 122 -2.37 -1.37 2.96
C TRP A 122 -1.31 -0.27 2.84
N ASN A 123 -0.46 -0.31 1.79
CA ASN A 123 0.54 0.74 1.53
C ASN A 123 -0.11 2.11 1.32
N TYR A 124 -1.17 2.20 0.50
CA TYR A 124 -1.78 3.48 0.13
C TYR A 124 -2.53 4.13 1.28
N LEU A 125 -3.23 3.35 2.09
CA LEU A 125 -4.02 3.85 3.21
C LEU A 125 -3.20 4.00 4.49
N SER A 126 -2.02 3.36 4.61
CA SER A 126 -1.07 3.58 5.70
C SER A 126 -0.02 4.68 5.39
N PHE A 127 -0.02 5.24 4.18
CA PHE A 127 0.91 6.31 3.80
C PHE A 127 0.53 7.65 4.48
N PRO A 128 1.51 8.43 4.98
CA PRO A 128 2.97 8.22 4.95
C PRO A 128 3.53 7.42 6.15
N PHE A 129 2.70 7.04 7.09
CA PHE A 129 3.10 6.50 8.40
C PHE A 129 3.84 5.16 8.29
N LEU A 130 3.57 4.37 7.25
CA LEU A 130 4.33 3.14 6.97
C LEU A 130 5.84 3.41 6.77
N LEU A 131 6.23 4.64 6.36
CA LEU A 131 7.62 5.03 6.16
C LEU A 131 8.38 5.26 7.49
N THR A 132 7.67 5.31 8.61
CA THR A 132 8.27 5.42 9.95
C THR A 132 8.53 4.06 10.62
N LEU A 133 8.18 2.97 9.95
CA LEU A 133 8.40 1.62 10.47
C LEU A 133 9.89 1.25 10.49
N PRO A 134 10.35 0.41 11.42
CA PRO A 134 11.77 0.10 11.59
C PRO A 134 12.40 -0.63 10.40
N ASP A 135 11.59 -1.31 9.59
CA ASP A 135 11.97 -2.02 8.35
C ASP A 135 11.98 -1.11 7.11
N VAL A 136 11.99 0.24 7.32
CA VAL A 136 12.06 1.25 6.26
C VAL A 136 13.13 2.28 6.58
N SER A 137 14.03 2.56 5.64
CA SER A 137 14.95 3.69 5.71
C SER A 137 14.62 4.75 4.66
N THR A 138 14.86 6.01 4.98
CA THR A 138 14.52 7.14 4.11
C THR A 138 15.68 8.10 3.91
N ASP A 139 15.78 8.66 2.69
CA ASP A 139 16.74 9.71 2.32
C ASP A 139 15.97 10.89 1.67
N GLU A 140 16.27 12.11 2.09
CA GLU A 140 15.51 13.31 1.79
C GLU A 140 16.26 14.22 0.83
N ARG A 141 15.56 14.82 -0.14
CA ARG A 141 16.12 15.78 -1.09
C ARG A 141 15.13 16.86 -1.48
N ALA A 142 15.63 18.08 -1.71
CA ALA A 142 14.85 19.11 -2.39
C ALA A 142 14.58 18.69 -3.85
N HIS A 143 13.37 18.96 -4.36
CA HIS A 143 12.97 18.65 -5.73
C HIS A 143 12.08 19.75 -6.32
N GLY A 144 12.65 20.60 -7.15
CA GLY A 144 11.93 21.74 -7.73
C GLY A 144 11.44 22.70 -6.65
N LYS A 145 10.13 22.97 -6.63
CA LYS A 145 9.45 23.77 -5.59
C LYS A 145 8.92 22.92 -4.42
N GLY A 146 9.17 21.62 -4.42
CA GLY A 146 8.72 20.67 -3.41
C GLY A 146 9.85 19.77 -2.92
N TRP A 147 9.52 18.57 -2.53
CA TRP A 147 10.42 17.64 -1.86
C TRP A 147 10.38 16.25 -2.48
N GLN A 148 11.47 15.52 -2.34
CA GLN A 148 11.60 14.13 -2.70
C GLN A 148 12.09 13.34 -1.50
N LEU A 149 11.42 12.23 -1.21
CA LEU A 149 11.83 11.24 -0.22
C LEU A 149 12.04 9.91 -0.92
N ARG A 150 13.26 9.36 -0.81
CA ARG A 150 13.57 8.00 -1.27
C ARG A 150 13.42 7.08 -0.08
N ALA A 151 12.67 6.00 -0.27
CA ALA A 151 12.51 4.97 0.75
C ALA A 151 13.11 3.65 0.26
N ARG A 152 13.77 2.96 1.18
CA ARG A 152 14.28 1.61 0.98
C ARG A 152 13.65 0.71 2.03
N PHE A 153 12.96 -0.31 1.55
CA PHE A 153 12.23 -1.29 2.32
C PHE A 153 13.05 -2.57 2.48
N ASP A 154 12.93 -3.25 3.58
CA ASP A 154 13.52 -4.57 3.79
C ASP A 154 12.97 -5.60 2.78
N ALA A 155 13.68 -6.71 2.60
CA ALA A 155 13.39 -7.69 1.55
C ALA A 155 11.97 -8.26 1.63
N ASP A 156 11.50 -8.51 2.85
CA ASP A 156 10.19 -9.13 3.12
C ASP A 156 9.07 -8.13 3.33
N PHE A 157 9.37 -6.82 3.20
CA PHE A 157 8.35 -5.79 3.35
C PHE A 157 7.30 -5.89 2.22
N PRO A 158 6.00 -5.95 2.55
CA PRO A 158 4.95 -6.13 1.55
C PRO A 158 4.67 -4.83 0.79
N THR A 159 5.43 -4.60 -0.28
CA THR A 159 5.32 -3.40 -1.12
C THR A 159 5.66 -3.70 -2.59
N HIS A 160 5.61 -2.68 -3.46
CA HIS A 160 5.83 -2.84 -4.90
C HIS A 160 7.27 -3.21 -5.25
N SER A 161 8.25 -2.56 -4.63
CA SER A 161 9.67 -2.83 -4.77
C SER A 161 10.44 -2.31 -3.56
N ARG A 162 11.69 -2.77 -3.42
CA ARG A 162 12.54 -2.36 -2.29
C ARG A 162 12.91 -0.88 -2.31
N GLU A 163 13.05 -0.28 -3.48
CA GLU A 163 13.39 1.13 -3.62
C GLU A 163 12.26 1.88 -4.28
N GLN A 164 11.79 2.93 -3.63
CA GLN A 164 10.69 3.76 -4.08
C GLN A 164 10.99 5.23 -3.84
N THR A 165 10.40 6.10 -4.65
CA THR A 165 10.60 7.55 -4.53
C THR A 165 9.25 8.26 -4.45
N PHE A 166 9.08 9.07 -3.44
CA PHE A 166 7.87 9.86 -3.18
C PHE A 166 8.16 11.34 -3.45
N TYR A 167 7.28 12.02 -4.18
CA TYR A 167 7.41 13.43 -4.53
C TYR A 167 6.26 14.21 -3.92
N PHE A 168 6.59 15.28 -3.23
CA PHE A 168 5.66 16.13 -2.52
C PHE A 168 5.64 17.55 -3.11
N ASP A 169 4.48 18.19 -3.07
CA ASP A 169 4.34 19.61 -3.34
C ASP A 169 4.82 20.46 -2.15
N SER A 170 4.74 21.80 -2.28
CA SER A 170 5.11 22.73 -1.21
C SER A 170 4.24 22.64 0.06
N ALA A 171 3.04 22.02 -0.05
CA ALA A 171 2.16 21.73 1.08
C ALA A 171 2.35 20.30 1.63
N LEU A 172 3.44 19.62 1.25
CA LEU A 172 3.79 18.27 1.65
C LEU A 172 2.77 17.18 1.26
N ARG A 173 1.92 17.45 0.26
CA ARG A 173 0.99 16.45 -0.27
C ARG A 173 1.70 15.60 -1.31
N LEU A 174 1.49 14.29 -1.27
CA LEU A 174 2.04 13.38 -2.26
C LEU A 174 1.43 13.64 -3.64
N THR A 175 2.26 13.97 -4.61
CA THR A 175 1.84 14.21 -6.00
C THR A 175 2.21 13.07 -6.93
N ARG A 176 3.32 12.38 -6.63
CA ARG A 176 3.83 11.28 -7.45
C ARG A 176 4.60 10.28 -6.60
N HIS A 177 4.49 9.01 -6.94
CA HIS A 177 5.20 7.90 -6.34
C HIS A 177 5.81 7.02 -7.43
N ASP A 178 7.13 6.92 -7.47
CA ASP A 178 7.87 6.15 -8.46
C ASP A 178 8.40 4.85 -7.89
N TYR A 179 8.20 3.76 -8.62
CA TYR A 179 8.69 2.44 -8.24
C TYR A 179 8.82 1.51 -9.45
N VAL A 180 9.44 0.37 -9.26
CA VAL A 180 9.33 -0.79 -10.13
C VAL A 180 8.26 -1.70 -9.56
N THR A 181 7.36 -2.23 -10.38
CA THR A 181 6.32 -3.14 -9.88
C THR A 181 6.83 -4.58 -9.96
N ASP A 182 7.67 -4.99 -8.98
CA ASP A 182 8.29 -6.32 -8.96
C ASP A 182 7.30 -7.48 -9.18
N PRO A 183 6.08 -7.49 -8.56
CA PRO A 183 5.08 -8.52 -8.82
C PRO A 183 4.56 -8.55 -10.27
N ILE A 184 4.70 -7.48 -11.01
CA ILE A 184 4.27 -7.39 -12.41
C ILE A 184 5.42 -7.71 -13.35
N ALA A 185 6.53 -6.99 -13.22
CA ALA A 185 7.74 -7.21 -13.98
C ALA A 185 8.89 -6.37 -13.39
N ARG A 186 10.04 -6.97 -13.14
CA ARG A 186 11.21 -6.29 -12.56
C ARG A 186 11.78 -5.14 -13.39
N TRP A 187 11.38 -5.02 -14.65
CA TRP A 187 11.73 -3.91 -15.55
C TRP A 187 10.64 -2.84 -15.66
N ALA A 188 9.43 -3.10 -15.11
CA ALA A 188 8.27 -2.23 -15.25
C ALA A 188 8.37 -1.03 -14.30
N ALA A 189 9.19 -0.05 -14.67
CA ALA A 189 9.26 1.23 -13.97
C ALA A 189 7.98 2.05 -14.23
N VAL A 190 7.36 2.53 -13.17
CA VAL A 190 6.12 3.29 -13.24
C VAL A 190 6.18 4.59 -12.46
N ALA A 191 5.37 5.55 -12.88
CA ALA A 191 5.01 6.74 -12.13
C ALA A 191 3.54 6.65 -11.72
N HIS A 192 3.29 6.69 -10.44
CA HIS A 192 2.00 6.65 -9.82
C HIS A 192 1.59 8.06 -9.39
N LEU A 193 0.72 8.68 -10.15
CA LEU A 193 0.28 10.05 -9.91
C LEU A 193 -0.87 10.06 -8.89
N CYS A 194 -0.76 10.91 -7.87
CA CYS A 194 -1.80 11.20 -6.90
C CYS A 194 -2.50 12.49 -7.33
N LEU A 195 -3.74 12.39 -7.81
CA LEU A 195 -4.46 13.48 -8.46
C LEU A 195 -5.36 14.26 -7.51
N GLU A 196 -5.97 13.54 -6.55
CA GLU A 196 -6.88 14.11 -5.57
C GLU A 196 -6.58 13.53 -4.19
N SER A 197 -6.87 14.33 -3.17
CA SER A 197 -6.77 13.92 -1.77
C SER A 197 -7.98 14.41 -0.98
N THR A 198 -8.34 13.67 0.06
CA THR A 198 -9.47 13.96 0.95
C THR A 198 -8.99 13.88 2.39
N ALA A 199 -9.38 14.83 3.20
CA ALA A 199 -9.20 14.76 4.65
C ALA A 199 -10.40 14.05 5.28
N THR A 200 -10.13 13.01 6.06
CA THR A 200 -11.14 12.25 6.80
C THR A 200 -10.63 12.05 8.22
N ASP A 201 -11.44 12.39 9.20
CA ASP A 201 -11.09 12.30 10.63
C ASP A 201 -9.73 12.94 10.96
N GLY A 202 -9.38 14.02 10.24
CA GLY A 202 -8.13 14.77 10.41
C GLY A 202 -6.89 14.09 9.82
N PHE A 203 -7.06 13.02 9.02
CA PHE A 203 -5.99 12.40 8.23
C PHE A 203 -6.17 12.69 6.74
N LEU A 204 -5.07 12.88 6.02
CA LEU A 204 -5.06 13.13 4.59
C LEU A 204 -4.82 11.83 3.81
N PHE A 205 -5.78 11.46 2.96
CA PHE A 205 -5.70 10.31 2.07
C PHE A 205 -5.67 10.73 0.61
N HIS A 206 -4.87 10.05 -0.20
CA HIS A 206 -4.81 10.28 -1.65
C HIS A 206 -5.81 9.36 -2.36
N THR A 207 -6.92 9.92 -2.80
CA THR A 207 -8.14 9.18 -3.17
C THR A 207 -8.26 8.87 -4.65
N ARG A 208 -7.64 9.67 -5.53
CA ARG A 208 -7.64 9.41 -6.97
C ARG A 208 -6.23 9.25 -7.48
N ARG A 209 -5.95 8.11 -8.08
CA ARG A 209 -4.60 7.72 -8.49
C ARG A 209 -4.59 7.17 -9.91
N ARG A 210 -3.49 7.42 -10.65
CA ARG A 210 -3.23 6.87 -11.99
C ARG A 210 -1.78 6.43 -12.11
N VAL A 211 -1.58 5.26 -12.70
CA VAL A 211 -0.24 4.67 -12.89
C VAL A 211 0.06 4.60 -14.37
N TYR A 212 1.20 5.13 -14.75
CA TYR A 212 1.72 5.15 -16.11
C TYR A 212 3.12 4.57 -16.20
N PRO A 213 3.53 4.02 -17.37
CA PRO A 213 4.92 3.64 -17.58
C PRO A 213 5.85 4.85 -17.46
N ARG A 214 7.08 4.61 -17.04
CA ARG A 214 8.12 5.62 -16.88
C ARG A 214 9.42 5.21 -17.58
N LEU A 215 10.03 6.14 -18.30
CA LEU A 215 11.36 5.99 -18.88
C LEU A 215 12.38 6.78 -18.06
N GLY A 216 13.35 6.06 -17.49
CA GLY A 216 14.32 6.67 -16.59
C GLY A 216 13.66 7.34 -15.37
N ALA A 217 14.34 8.30 -14.75
CA ALA A 217 13.86 8.99 -13.56
C ALA A 217 12.84 10.12 -13.84
N ARG A 218 12.82 10.66 -15.07
CA ARG A 218 12.12 11.93 -15.34
C ARG A 218 10.89 11.82 -16.23
N ARG A 219 10.86 10.90 -17.20
CA ARG A 219 9.84 10.89 -18.25
C ARG A 219 8.71 9.93 -17.93
N VAL A 220 7.56 10.48 -17.55
CA VAL A 220 6.29 9.74 -17.47
C VAL A 220 5.72 9.65 -18.87
N LEU A 221 5.34 8.46 -19.33
CA LEU A 221 4.67 8.28 -20.61
C LEU A 221 3.17 8.58 -20.43
N PRO A 222 2.52 9.26 -21.40
CA PRO A 222 1.10 9.60 -21.29
C PRO A 222 0.18 8.39 -21.48
N ALA A 223 0.70 7.28 -21.98
CA ALA A 223 -0.02 6.03 -22.27
C ALA A 223 0.94 4.82 -22.20
N PRO A 224 0.40 3.61 -22.00
CA PRO A 224 -0.97 3.29 -21.64
C PRO A 224 -1.28 3.63 -20.17
N LEU A 225 -2.57 3.81 -19.82
CA LEU A 225 -3.01 3.85 -18.42
C LEU A 225 -2.95 2.42 -17.85
N LEU A 226 -1.94 2.16 -17.02
CA LEU A 226 -1.70 0.84 -16.45
C LEU A 226 -2.69 0.51 -15.34
N VAL A 227 -2.89 1.47 -14.41
CA VAL A 227 -3.83 1.33 -13.29
C VAL A 227 -4.49 2.67 -13.02
N HIS A 228 -5.78 2.65 -12.75
CA HIS A 228 -6.50 3.74 -12.10
C HIS A 228 -7.13 3.23 -10.80
N ILE A 229 -7.18 4.10 -9.80
CA ILE A 229 -7.75 3.78 -8.49
C ILE A 229 -8.59 4.97 -8.03
N ARG A 230 -9.79 4.68 -7.53
CA ARG A 230 -10.64 5.60 -6.81
C ARG A 230 -10.98 5.01 -5.44
N ILE A 231 -10.82 5.81 -4.41
CA ILE A 231 -11.09 5.47 -3.01
C ILE A 231 -12.14 6.46 -2.51
N ASP A 232 -13.29 5.96 -2.12
CA ASP A 232 -14.42 6.76 -1.66
C ASP A 232 -14.88 6.25 -0.28
N ALA A 233 -15.78 6.99 0.36
CA ALA A 233 -16.44 6.61 1.61
C ALA A 233 -15.46 6.17 2.70
N LEU A 234 -14.38 6.93 2.88
CA LEU A 234 -13.39 6.67 3.91
C LEU A 234 -14.01 6.90 5.31
N HIS A 235 -13.79 5.92 6.19
CA HIS A 235 -14.14 5.99 7.60
C HIS A 235 -13.04 5.35 8.44
N LEU A 236 -12.69 5.97 9.57
CA LEU A 236 -11.66 5.47 10.48
C LEU A 236 -12.27 5.10 11.82
N THR A 237 -11.82 3.97 12.38
CA THR A 237 -12.06 3.63 13.78
C THR A 237 -10.75 3.81 14.54
N THR A 238 -10.82 4.58 15.63
CA THR A 238 -9.69 4.79 16.53
C THR A 238 -9.97 4.14 17.89
N GLY A 239 -8.93 3.76 18.61
CA GLY A 239 -9.01 3.16 19.94
C GLY A 239 -7.86 3.67 20.83
N GLU A 240 -7.77 3.14 22.03
CA GLU A 240 -6.61 3.38 22.88
C GLU A 240 -5.34 2.83 22.21
N VAL A 241 -4.22 3.53 22.39
CA VAL A 241 -2.92 3.07 21.88
C VAL A 241 -2.61 1.73 22.54
N ALA A 242 -2.56 0.66 21.75
CA ALA A 242 -2.10 -0.63 22.27
C ALA A 242 -0.68 -0.42 22.85
N ALA A 243 -0.51 -0.69 24.13
CA ALA A 243 0.81 -0.65 24.75
C ALA A 243 1.76 -1.55 23.94
N ALA A 244 2.89 -1.00 23.52
CA ALA A 244 3.91 -1.78 22.83
C ALA A 244 4.22 -3.02 23.69
N PRO A 245 4.29 -4.24 23.11
CA PRO A 245 4.66 -5.41 23.90
C PRO A 245 6.01 -5.14 24.55
N ALA A 246 6.03 -5.13 25.88
CA ALA A 246 7.26 -4.95 26.65
C ALA A 246 8.29 -5.96 26.14
N ALA A 247 9.42 -5.47 25.64
CA ALA A 247 10.54 -6.29 25.29
C ALA A 247 10.88 -7.14 26.53
N ARG A 248 10.65 -8.43 26.47
CA ARG A 248 11.12 -9.37 27.51
C ARG A 248 12.63 -9.32 27.48
N CYS A 249 13.18 -8.48 28.34
CA CYS A 249 14.57 -8.53 28.73
C CYS A 249 14.78 -9.89 29.41
N ALA A 250 15.28 -10.86 28.66
CA ALA A 250 15.73 -12.13 29.22
C ALA A 250 16.97 -11.84 30.07
N LEU A 251 16.77 -11.67 31.35
CA LEU A 251 17.81 -11.79 32.36
C LEU A 251 18.32 -13.25 32.32
N LEU A 252 19.41 -13.48 31.61
CA LEU A 252 20.26 -14.63 31.85
C LEU A 252 20.99 -14.34 33.17
N ALA A 253 20.39 -14.78 34.27
CA ALA A 253 21.07 -14.90 35.54
C ALA A 253 22.10 -16.03 35.40
N SER A 254 23.36 -15.65 35.48
CA SER A 254 24.48 -16.52 35.80
C SER A 254 24.20 -17.28 37.08
N ASN A 255 24.27 -18.59 37.03
CA ASN A 255 24.56 -19.38 38.23
C ASN A 255 25.86 -20.18 38.01
N SER A 256 26.71 -19.94 38.94
CA SER A 256 28.00 -20.51 39.29
C SER A 256 28.08 -22.02 39.14
#